data_02ac2f0d9a662065573deb4d54471667
#
_entry.id   02ac2f0d9a662065573deb4d54471667
#
_cell.length_a   1.000
_cell.length_b   1.000
_cell.length_c   1.000
_cell.angle_alpha   90.00
_cell.angle_beta   90.00
_cell.angle_gamma   90.00
#
_symmetry.space_group_name_H-M   'P 1'
#
loop_
_entity.id
_entity.type
_entity.pdbx_description
1 polymer ?
#
loop_
_entity_poly.entity_id
_entity_poly.type
_entity_poly.pdbx_seq_one_letter_code
_entity_poly.pdbx_strand_id
1 'polypeptide(L)'
;MENLNELRVGFETAYIDGSVASSLAYRPQFVSNNYKEGKKVLSSIEDELLKCDKFQISVAFITMSGITPLLQTLKELEKKNITGEILTTNYLNFSEPRALAKLNELTNITLKMYDVEAADEGFHTKGYIFRKDEIYRIIIGSSNITSAALTSNREWNTKLISTDQGEMAKEIVAEFRELWNSKYSLSFEEFYENYKERYKIIKHQRDIAKQEDIIFFKLVINPTCILLGCNLYFSIEVTSLCLAIFR
;
A
#
# COMPACT_ATOMS: atom_id res chain seq x y z
N MET A 1 27.38 -22.15 22.43
CA MET A 1 27.34 -20.71 22.76
C MET A 1 27.60 -19.98 21.47
N GLU A 2 26.59 -19.31 20.93
CA GLU A 2 26.82 -18.41 19.81
C GLU A 2 27.84 -17.38 20.21
N ASN A 3 28.74 -17.05 19.29
CA ASN A 3 29.80 -16.10 19.54
C ASN A 3 29.18 -14.68 19.63
N LEU A 4 28.90 -14.23 20.84
CA LEU A 4 28.33 -12.91 21.10
C LEU A 4 29.14 -11.76 20.47
N ASN A 5 30.41 -11.95 20.22
CA ASN A 5 31.24 -10.95 19.54
C ASN A 5 30.94 -10.90 18.04
N GLU A 6 30.70 -12.04 17.38
CA GLU A 6 30.27 -12.05 15.97
C GLU A 6 28.87 -11.43 15.80
N LEU A 7 27.96 -11.76 16.72
CA LEU A 7 26.63 -11.17 16.74
C LEU A 7 26.71 -9.64 16.93
N ARG A 8 27.55 -9.18 17.86
CA ARG A 8 27.77 -7.76 18.11
C ARG A 8 28.34 -7.04 16.89
N VAL A 9 29.37 -7.61 16.25
CA VAL A 9 29.93 -7.05 15.01
C VAL A 9 28.88 -6.98 13.91
N GLY A 10 28.05 -8.02 13.76
CA GLY A 10 26.93 -8.00 12.82
C GLY A 10 25.93 -6.87 13.09
N PHE A 11 25.56 -6.63 14.36
CA PHE A 11 24.71 -5.51 14.73
C PHE A 11 25.35 -4.15 14.50
N GLU A 12 26.63 -4.01 14.82
CA GLU A 12 27.37 -2.78 14.59
C GLU A 12 27.46 -2.43 13.10
N THR A 13 27.74 -3.41 12.25
CA THR A 13 27.81 -3.22 10.80
C THR A 13 26.44 -3.01 10.16
N ALA A 14 25.38 -3.58 10.75
CA ALA A 14 24.00 -3.36 10.29
C ALA A 14 23.38 -2.03 10.80
N TYR A 15 24.11 -1.23 11.56
CA TYR A 15 23.63 0.02 12.19
C TYR A 15 22.42 -0.15 13.12
N ILE A 16 22.25 -1.33 13.68
CA ILE A 16 21.14 -1.63 14.62
C ILE A 16 21.55 -1.32 16.06
N ASP A 17 22.83 -1.41 16.37
CA ASP A 17 23.39 -1.09 17.68
C ASP A 17 23.62 0.41 17.83
N GLY A 18 22.89 1.03 18.76
CA GLY A 18 22.98 2.47 19.04
C GLY A 18 24.31 2.89 19.69
N SER A 19 25.15 1.96 20.15
CA SER A 19 26.48 2.24 20.70
C SER A 19 27.52 2.56 19.63
N VAL A 20 27.23 2.19 18.37
CA VAL A 20 28.13 2.45 17.25
C VAL A 20 27.91 3.85 16.69
N ALA A 21 28.98 4.63 16.60
CA ALA A 21 28.95 5.94 15.98
C ALA A 21 28.75 5.81 14.47
N SER A 22 27.57 6.18 13.97
CA SER A 22 27.29 6.28 12.55
C SER A 22 26.49 7.55 12.26
N SER A 23 26.55 8.03 11.01
CA SER A 23 25.72 9.15 10.60
C SER A 23 24.24 8.81 10.76
N LEU A 24 23.47 9.69 11.41
CA LEU A 24 22.01 9.56 11.54
C LEU A 24 21.32 9.42 10.18
N ALA A 25 21.92 9.98 9.12
CA ALA A 25 21.39 9.93 7.76
C ALA A 25 21.32 8.50 7.19
N TYR A 26 22.13 7.58 7.69
CA TYR A 26 22.23 6.21 7.17
C TYR A 26 21.63 5.15 8.11
N ARG A 27 21.19 5.56 9.29
CA ARG A 27 20.56 4.63 10.24
C ARG A 27 19.19 4.19 9.75
N PRO A 28 18.80 2.93 9.96
CA PRO A 28 17.42 2.50 9.79
C PRO A 28 16.49 3.36 10.62
N GLN A 29 15.34 3.72 10.07
CA GLN A 29 14.36 4.60 10.71
C GLN A 29 13.01 3.91 10.79
N PHE A 30 12.36 4.01 11.95
CA PHE A 30 10.96 3.64 12.09
C PHE A 30 10.09 4.78 11.55
N VAL A 31 9.23 4.46 10.58
CA VAL A 31 8.34 5.41 9.91
C VAL A 31 6.90 5.06 10.25
N SER A 32 6.21 5.95 10.93
CA SER A 32 4.83 5.78 11.36
C SER A 32 4.09 7.12 11.35
N ASN A 33 2.75 7.06 11.39
CA ASN A 33 1.95 8.24 11.64
C ASN A 33 1.91 8.50 13.16
N ASN A 34 2.44 9.61 13.59
CA ASN A 34 2.40 10.05 14.98
C ASN A 34 1.98 11.51 15.04
N TYR A 35 0.70 11.74 15.35
CA TYR A 35 0.14 13.09 15.39
C TYR A 35 0.82 13.98 16.42
N LYS A 36 1.20 13.44 17.59
CA LYS A 36 1.85 14.20 18.66
C LYS A 36 3.23 14.73 18.28
N GLU A 37 3.93 14.00 17.42
CA GLU A 37 5.26 14.34 16.94
C GLU A 37 5.23 15.01 15.56
N GLY A 38 4.04 15.21 14.98
CA GLY A 38 3.88 15.74 13.63
C GLY A 38 4.41 14.83 12.50
N LYS A 39 4.70 13.55 12.81
CA LYS A 39 5.24 12.59 11.86
C LYS A 39 4.12 11.96 11.02
N LYS A 40 4.36 11.85 9.73
CA LYS A 40 3.48 11.16 8.76
C LYS A 40 4.30 10.28 7.82
N VAL A 41 3.76 9.14 7.46
CA VAL A 41 4.33 8.28 6.40
C VAL A 41 4.43 9.05 5.08
N LEU A 42 3.39 9.86 4.78
CA LEU A 42 3.36 10.74 3.62
C LEU A 42 4.63 11.58 3.48
N SER A 43 5.00 12.32 4.54
CA SER A 43 6.17 13.21 4.50
C SER A 43 7.47 12.44 4.25
N SER A 44 7.59 11.23 4.80
CA SER A 44 8.76 10.39 4.56
C SER A 44 8.85 9.92 3.10
N ILE A 45 7.72 9.63 2.46
CA ILE A 45 7.67 9.26 1.04
C ILE A 45 7.98 10.47 0.15
N GLU A 46 7.38 11.63 0.43
CA GLU A 46 7.63 12.87 -0.31
C GLU A 46 9.10 13.30 -0.26
N ASP A 47 9.71 13.23 0.92
CA ASP A 47 11.12 13.56 1.13
C ASP A 47 12.06 12.69 0.28
N GLU A 48 11.75 11.41 0.11
CA GLU A 48 12.56 10.51 -0.71
C GLU A 48 12.27 10.65 -2.21
N LEU A 49 11.02 10.90 -2.61
CA LEU A 49 10.66 11.23 -3.99
C LEU A 49 11.43 12.47 -4.48
N LEU A 50 11.50 13.51 -3.66
CA LEU A 50 12.19 14.76 -4.04
C LEU A 50 13.72 14.60 -4.19
N LYS A 51 14.30 13.53 -3.67
CA LYS A 51 15.76 13.26 -3.67
C LYS A 51 16.18 12.21 -4.68
N CYS A 52 15.26 11.44 -5.24
CA CYS A 52 15.59 10.31 -6.11
C CYS A 52 15.77 10.70 -7.58
N ASP A 53 16.47 9.85 -8.33
CA ASP A 53 16.60 9.88 -9.78
C ASP A 53 15.67 8.86 -10.45
N LYS A 54 15.21 7.88 -9.69
CA LYS A 54 14.24 6.85 -10.09
C LYS A 54 13.51 6.34 -8.86
N PHE A 55 12.22 5.98 -9.03
CA PHE A 55 11.46 5.33 -7.97
C PHE A 55 10.66 4.13 -8.47
N GLN A 56 10.40 3.20 -7.55
CA GLN A 56 9.59 2.01 -7.76
C GLN A 56 8.68 1.83 -6.55
N ILE A 57 7.41 1.59 -6.80
CA ILE A 57 6.40 1.43 -5.75
C ILE A 57 5.63 0.15 -6.01
N SER A 58 5.53 -0.71 -5.00
CA SER A 58 4.71 -1.91 -5.00
C SER A 58 3.73 -1.85 -3.85
N VAL A 59 2.44 -1.66 -4.13
CA VAL A 59 1.38 -1.52 -3.12
C VAL A 59 0.10 -2.20 -3.54
N ALA A 60 -0.60 -2.80 -2.59
CA ALA A 60 -1.84 -3.48 -2.88
C ALA A 60 -2.98 -2.50 -3.25
N PHE A 61 -3.06 -1.33 -2.61
CA PHE A 61 -4.18 -0.42 -2.77
C PHE A 61 -3.75 1.01 -3.06
N ILE A 62 -4.42 1.62 -4.05
CA ILE A 62 -4.22 3.02 -4.44
C ILE A 62 -5.57 3.72 -4.50
N THR A 63 -5.74 4.79 -3.73
CA THR A 63 -6.96 5.60 -3.73
C THR A 63 -6.70 7.02 -4.20
N MET A 64 -7.73 7.70 -4.69
CA MET A 64 -7.63 9.10 -5.10
C MET A 64 -7.20 10.00 -3.94
N SER A 65 -7.74 9.77 -2.76
CA SER A 65 -7.37 10.49 -1.54
C SER A 65 -5.92 10.24 -1.11
N GLY A 66 -5.35 9.07 -1.46
CA GLY A 66 -3.95 8.73 -1.19
C GLY A 66 -2.97 9.40 -2.16
N ILE A 67 -3.31 9.47 -3.45
CA ILE A 67 -2.42 10.10 -4.44
C ILE A 67 -2.50 11.63 -4.44
N THR A 68 -3.65 12.22 -4.07
CA THR A 68 -3.87 13.67 -4.14
C THR A 68 -2.74 14.50 -3.51
N PRO A 69 -2.28 14.22 -2.28
CA PRO A 69 -1.18 14.97 -1.69
C PRO A 69 0.15 14.76 -2.43
N LEU A 70 0.36 13.62 -3.08
CA LEU A 70 1.59 13.32 -3.82
C LEU A 70 1.62 13.90 -5.24
N LEU A 71 0.47 14.32 -5.79
CA LEU A 71 0.37 14.74 -7.20
C LEU A 71 1.28 15.93 -7.54
N GLN A 72 1.46 16.88 -6.62
CA GLN A 72 2.35 18.02 -6.86
C GLN A 72 3.80 17.55 -7.02
N THR A 73 4.26 16.71 -6.10
CA THR A 73 5.61 16.13 -6.14
C THR A 73 5.81 15.28 -7.39
N LEU A 74 4.85 14.41 -7.74
CA LEU A 74 4.93 13.58 -8.94
C LEU A 74 5.01 14.42 -10.24
N LYS A 75 4.27 15.52 -10.33
CA LYS A 75 4.37 16.46 -11.46
C LYS A 75 5.72 17.19 -11.52
N GLU A 76 6.33 17.47 -10.37
CA GLU A 76 7.69 18.03 -10.34
C GLU A 76 8.72 17.01 -10.83
N LEU A 77 8.55 15.73 -10.49
CA LEU A 77 9.38 14.64 -11.00
C LEU A 77 9.19 14.45 -12.51
N GLU A 78 7.96 14.58 -13.02
CA GLU A 78 7.67 14.54 -14.45
C GLU A 78 8.44 15.63 -15.20
N LYS A 79 8.39 16.89 -14.73
CA LYS A 79 9.15 18.00 -15.33
C LYS A 79 10.66 17.77 -15.33
N LYS A 80 11.17 16.99 -14.40
CA LYS A 80 12.59 16.61 -14.30
C LYS A 80 12.93 15.33 -15.04
N ASN A 81 11.97 14.69 -15.72
CA ASN A 81 12.09 13.39 -16.37
C ASN A 81 12.56 12.26 -15.43
N ILE A 82 12.23 12.35 -14.14
CA ILE A 82 12.52 11.31 -13.17
C ILE A 82 11.48 10.20 -13.31
N THR A 83 11.94 9.01 -13.66
CA THR A 83 11.06 7.90 -14.00
C THR A 83 10.55 7.15 -12.77
N GLY A 84 9.30 6.73 -12.84
CA GLY A 84 8.62 5.94 -11.81
C GLY A 84 7.97 4.67 -12.37
N GLU A 85 8.07 3.59 -11.62
CA GLU A 85 7.38 2.33 -11.88
C GLU A 85 6.46 2.02 -10.70
N ILE A 86 5.16 1.88 -10.97
CA ILE A 86 4.18 1.60 -9.94
C ILE A 86 3.49 0.27 -10.25
N LEU A 87 3.57 -0.67 -9.33
CA LEU A 87 2.87 -1.96 -9.39
C LEU A 87 1.79 -2.00 -8.31
N THR A 88 0.57 -2.28 -8.73
CA THR A 88 -0.56 -2.53 -7.82
C THR A 88 -1.22 -3.86 -8.18
N THR A 89 -2.35 -4.19 -7.57
CA THR A 89 -3.04 -5.46 -7.79
C THR A 89 -4.55 -5.27 -7.91
N ASN A 90 -5.21 -6.24 -8.54
CA ASN A 90 -6.67 -6.38 -8.55
C ASN A 90 -7.22 -7.03 -7.27
N TYR A 91 -6.35 -7.38 -6.30
CA TYR A 91 -6.76 -7.99 -5.03
C TYR A 91 -7.86 -7.19 -4.35
N LEU A 92 -8.96 -7.86 -4.06
CA LEU A 92 -10.17 -7.28 -3.48
C LEU A 92 -10.74 -6.05 -4.23
N ASN A 93 -10.22 -5.64 -5.37
CA ASN A 93 -10.67 -4.47 -6.13
C ASN A 93 -10.84 -3.20 -5.25
N PHE A 94 -9.80 -2.87 -4.46
CA PHE A 94 -9.80 -1.66 -3.62
C PHE A 94 -9.10 -0.46 -4.25
N SER A 95 -8.22 -0.68 -5.25
CA SER A 95 -7.60 0.43 -5.97
C SER A 95 -8.65 1.19 -6.79
N GLU A 96 -8.70 2.50 -6.64
CA GLU A 96 -9.70 3.33 -7.34
C GLU A 96 -9.30 3.56 -8.81
N PRO A 97 -10.12 3.18 -9.80
CA PRO A 97 -9.81 3.39 -11.23
C PRO A 97 -9.44 4.83 -11.57
N ARG A 98 -10.08 5.82 -10.92
CA ARG A 98 -9.75 7.25 -11.12
C ARG A 98 -8.34 7.59 -10.64
N ALA A 99 -7.87 6.96 -9.57
CA ALA A 99 -6.52 7.16 -9.08
C ALA A 99 -5.48 6.55 -10.04
N LEU A 100 -5.77 5.34 -10.55
CA LEU A 100 -4.92 4.67 -11.52
C LEU A 100 -4.83 5.47 -12.84
N ALA A 101 -5.97 5.95 -13.35
CA ALA A 101 -5.98 6.81 -14.52
C ALA A 101 -5.18 8.09 -14.30
N LYS A 102 -5.32 8.71 -13.10
CA LYS A 102 -4.59 9.94 -12.77
C LYS A 102 -3.07 9.76 -12.69
N LEU A 103 -2.62 8.60 -12.22
CA LEU A 103 -1.19 8.25 -12.25
C LEU A 103 -0.70 7.99 -13.69
N ASN A 104 -1.52 7.34 -14.52
CA ASN A 104 -1.17 7.05 -15.91
C ASN A 104 -1.15 8.28 -16.82
N GLU A 105 -1.78 9.40 -16.41
CA GLU A 105 -1.65 10.70 -17.10
C GLU A 105 -0.21 11.28 -17.02
N LEU A 106 0.59 10.84 -16.03
CA LEU A 106 1.96 11.32 -15.84
C LEU A 106 2.92 10.55 -16.76
N THR A 107 3.55 11.24 -17.69
CA THR A 107 4.36 10.63 -18.77
C THR A 107 5.62 9.94 -18.28
N ASN A 108 6.08 10.27 -17.07
CA ASN A 108 7.25 9.68 -16.43
C ASN A 108 6.92 8.44 -15.58
N ILE A 109 5.64 8.07 -15.45
CA ILE A 109 5.20 6.93 -14.65
C ILE A 109 4.72 5.81 -15.56
N THR A 110 5.23 4.60 -15.33
CA THR A 110 4.68 3.36 -15.88
C THR A 110 3.89 2.66 -14.79
N LEU A 111 2.62 2.34 -15.06
CA LEU A 111 1.72 1.69 -14.14
C LEU A 111 1.39 0.27 -14.63
N LYS A 112 1.54 -0.72 -13.76
CA LYS A 112 1.11 -2.10 -14.01
C LYS A 112 0.21 -2.60 -12.88
N MET A 113 -0.61 -3.60 -13.21
CA MET A 113 -1.46 -4.30 -12.25
C MET A 113 -1.17 -5.80 -12.29
N TYR A 114 -0.83 -6.35 -11.12
CA TYR A 114 -0.65 -7.80 -10.94
C TYR A 114 -2.03 -8.44 -10.76
N ASP A 115 -2.34 -9.41 -11.64
CA ASP A 115 -3.59 -10.16 -11.61
C ASP A 115 -3.44 -11.38 -10.68
N VAL A 116 -3.88 -11.24 -9.43
CA VAL A 116 -3.79 -12.29 -8.41
C VAL A 116 -4.69 -13.48 -8.70
N GLU A 117 -5.76 -13.29 -9.47
CA GLU A 117 -6.68 -14.39 -9.81
C GLU A 117 -6.09 -15.25 -10.91
N ALA A 118 -5.51 -14.63 -11.95
CA ALA A 118 -4.85 -15.35 -13.02
C ALA A 118 -3.55 -16.02 -12.56
N ALA A 119 -2.86 -15.42 -11.55
CA ALA A 119 -1.65 -15.97 -10.98
C ALA A 119 -1.89 -17.09 -9.97
N ASP A 120 -3.10 -17.15 -9.38
CA ASP A 120 -3.43 -17.99 -8.22
C ASP A 120 -2.46 -17.76 -7.04
N GLU A 121 -2.08 -16.49 -6.86
CA GLU A 121 -1.07 -16.08 -5.89
C GLU A 121 -1.47 -14.76 -5.22
N GLY A 122 -1.27 -14.67 -3.89
CA GLY A 122 -1.57 -13.46 -3.13
C GLY A 122 -0.56 -12.34 -3.39
N PHE A 123 -1.04 -11.11 -3.52
CA PHE A 123 -0.21 -9.89 -3.62
C PHE A 123 -0.63 -8.90 -2.54
N HIS A 124 0.25 -8.68 -1.56
CA HIS A 124 -0.03 -7.74 -0.47
C HIS A 124 1.21 -6.92 -0.05
N THR A 125 2.12 -6.68 -0.99
CA THR A 125 3.35 -5.91 -0.77
C THR A 125 3.03 -4.43 -0.50
N LYS A 126 3.89 -3.76 0.28
CA LYS A 126 3.91 -2.31 0.47
C LYS A 126 5.37 -1.89 0.59
N GLY A 127 5.95 -1.63 -0.56
CA GLY A 127 7.35 -1.24 -0.71
C GLY A 127 7.48 0.01 -1.58
N TYR A 128 8.33 0.91 -1.14
CA TYR A 128 8.69 2.14 -1.83
C TYR A 128 10.19 2.17 -1.96
N ILE A 129 10.70 2.11 -3.17
CA ILE A 129 12.12 2.03 -3.49
C ILE A 129 12.51 3.32 -4.22
N PHE A 130 13.43 4.06 -3.65
CA PHE A 130 13.95 5.30 -4.21
C PHE A 130 15.45 5.12 -4.46
N ARG A 131 15.88 5.41 -5.68
CA ARG A 131 17.28 5.32 -6.07
C ARG A 131 17.82 6.70 -6.38
N LYS A 132 19.00 6.98 -5.90
CA LYS A 132 19.83 8.09 -6.35
C LYS A 132 21.27 7.63 -6.47
N ASP A 133 21.80 7.69 -7.68
CA ASP A 133 23.12 7.14 -8.01
C ASP A 133 23.21 5.65 -7.57
N GLU A 134 24.14 5.32 -6.68
CA GLU A 134 24.36 3.98 -6.11
C GLU A 134 23.53 3.74 -4.83
N ILE A 135 22.83 4.77 -4.33
CA ILE A 135 22.14 4.71 -3.04
C ILE A 135 20.67 4.35 -3.26
N TYR A 136 20.24 3.33 -2.53
CA TYR A 136 18.84 2.96 -2.38
C TYR A 136 18.32 3.43 -1.02
N ARG A 137 17.15 4.07 -1.04
CA ARG A 137 16.34 4.36 0.14
C ARG A 137 15.03 3.61 0.00
N ILE A 138 14.76 2.71 0.94
CA ILE A 138 13.67 1.76 0.81
C ILE A 138 12.78 1.87 2.04
N ILE A 139 11.48 2.09 1.82
CA ILE A 139 10.47 2.07 2.88
C ILE A 139 9.62 0.82 2.67
N ILE A 140 9.61 -0.07 3.66
CA ILE A 140 8.82 -1.30 3.63
C ILE A 140 7.97 -1.37 4.89
N GLY A 141 6.72 -1.81 4.76
CA GLY A 141 5.85 -2.01 5.93
C GLY A 141 4.39 -2.24 5.59
N SER A 142 3.50 -1.59 6.31
CA SER A 142 2.06 -1.80 6.20
C SER A 142 1.33 -0.77 5.32
N SER A 143 1.99 0.32 4.89
CA SER A 143 1.31 1.47 4.29
C SER A 143 1.01 1.32 2.80
N ASN A 144 -0.26 1.29 2.45
CA ASN A 144 -0.75 1.47 1.08
C ASN A 144 -0.82 2.96 0.69
N ILE A 145 -1.04 3.28 -0.59
CA ILE A 145 -1.32 4.65 -1.05
C ILE A 145 -2.80 4.99 -0.83
N THR A 146 -3.17 5.12 0.44
CA THR A 146 -4.48 5.59 0.88
C THR A 146 -4.31 6.73 1.87
N SER A 147 -5.26 7.66 1.93
CA SER A 147 -5.16 8.81 2.85
C SER A 147 -4.95 8.35 4.29
N ALA A 148 -5.71 7.36 4.73
CA ALA A 148 -5.61 6.84 6.09
C ALA A 148 -4.23 6.24 6.40
N ALA A 149 -3.69 5.39 5.50
CA ALA A 149 -2.38 4.78 5.70
C ALA A 149 -1.25 5.82 5.68
N LEU A 150 -1.36 6.85 4.83
CA LEU A 150 -0.31 7.85 4.70
C LEU A 150 -0.32 8.92 5.80
N THR A 151 -1.47 9.14 6.50
CA THR A 151 -1.59 10.31 7.38
C THR A 151 -2.11 10.05 8.79
N SER A 152 -2.94 9.02 9.01
CA SER A 152 -3.71 8.89 10.24
C SER A 152 -3.71 7.50 10.89
N ASN A 153 -3.75 6.42 10.10
CA ASN A 153 -3.72 5.07 10.65
C ASN A 153 -2.40 4.81 11.37
N ARG A 154 -2.44 3.89 12.34
CA ARG A 154 -1.20 3.34 12.91
C ARG A 154 -0.58 2.39 11.90
N GLU A 155 0.45 2.89 11.24
CA GLU A 155 1.22 2.14 10.26
C GLU A 155 2.64 1.93 10.79
N TRP A 156 3.19 0.75 10.53
CA TRP A 156 4.55 0.41 10.88
C TRP A 156 5.36 0.17 9.62
N ASN A 157 6.34 1.03 9.42
CA ASN A 157 7.25 0.89 8.29
C ASN A 157 8.69 1.07 8.79
N THR A 158 9.60 0.44 8.09
CA THR A 158 11.04 0.64 8.26
C THR A 158 11.59 1.33 7.02
N LYS A 159 12.37 2.38 7.22
CA LYS A 159 13.16 2.98 6.16
C LYS A 159 14.60 2.50 6.29
N LEU A 160 15.11 1.90 5.22
CA LEU A 160 16.46 1.38 5.08
C LEU A 160 17.22 2.24 4.08
N ILE A 161 18.52 2.40 4.30
CA ILE A 161 19.44 3.00 3.34
C ILE A 161 20.51 1.96 3.04
N SER A 162 20.73 1.70 1.78
CA SER A 162 21.67 0.71 1.30
C SER A 162 22.33 1.20 0.01
N THR A 163 23.24 0.42 -0.51
CA THR A 163 23.84 0.63 -1.83
C THR A 163 23.42 -0.49 -2.78
N ASP A 164 23.77 -0.37 -4.04
CA ASP A 164 23.60 -1.44 -5.04
C ASP A 164 24.41 -2.72 -4.72
N GLN A 165 25.36 -2.65 -3.77
CA GLN A 165 26.11 -3.80 -3.28
C GLN A 165 25.46 -4.44 -2.03
N GLY A 166 24.54 -3.74 -1.36
CA GLY A 166 23.86 -4.25 -0.18
C GLY A 166 22.90 -5.40 -0.52
N GLU A 167 23.04 -6.53 0.16
CA GLU A 167 22.28 -7.76 -0.11
C GLU A 167 20.79 -7.53 -0.01
N MET A 168 20.32 -6.91 1.07
CA MET A 168 18.89 -6.62 1.26
C MET A 168 18.30 -5.73 0.16
N ALA A 169 19.04 -4.71 -0.32
CA ALA A 169 18.56 -3.89 -1.42
C ALA A 169 18.49 -4.67 -2.73
N LYS A 170 19.48 -5.55 -2.98
CA LYS A 170 19.47 -6.44 -4.16
C LYS A 170 18.26 -7.36 -4.14
N GLU A 171 17.96 -8.01 -3.01
CA GLU A 171 16.83 -8.93 -2.88
C GLU A 171 15.49 -8.20 -3.09
N ILE A 172 15.29 -7.04 -2.46
CA ILE A 172 14.05 -6.27 -2.60
C ILE A 172 13.85 -5.79 -4.05
N VAL A 173 14.92 -5.33 -4.69
CA VAL A 173 14.86 -4.89 -6.09
C VAL A 173 14.64 -6.08 -7.03
N ALA A 174 15.23 -7.23 -6.76
CA ALA A 174 15.04 -8.45 -7.53
C ALA A 174 13.58 -8.93 -7.43
N GLU A 175 13.01 -8.98 -6.24
CA GLU A 175 11.62 -9.32 -5.98
C GLU A 175 10.66 -8.38 -6.71
N PHE A 176 10.90 -7.05 -6.62
CA PHE A 176 10.11 -6.10 -7.40
C PHE A 176 10.21 -6.38 -8.90
N ARG A 177 11.41 -6.69 -9.41
CA ARG A 177 11.61 -6.97 -10.83
C ARG A 177 10.94 -8.26 -11.29
N GLU A 178 10.96 -9.28 -10.47
CA GLU A 178 10.26 -10.54 -10.73
C GLU A 178 8.77 -10.30 -10.88
N LEU A 179 8.14 -9.64 -9.90
CA LEU A 179 6.73 -9.27 -9.96
C LEU A 179 6.42 -8.36 -11.16
N TRP A 180 7.26 -7.35 -11.42
CA TRP A 180 7.09 -6.41 -12.52
C TRP A 180 7.13 -7.06 -13.90
N ASN A 181 8.00 -8.03 -14.08
CA ASN A 181 8.20 -8.75 -15.34
C ASN A 181 7.35 -10.03 -15.46
N SER A 182 6.57 -10.34 -14.44
CA SER A 182 5.65 -11.47 -14.47
C SER A 182 4.65 -11.31 -15.62
N LYS A 183 4.30 -12.43 -16.25
CA LYS A 183 3.23 -12.49 -17.27
C LYS A 183 1.85 -12.09 -16.74
N TYR A 184 1.71 -12.04 -15.42
CA TYR A 184 0.49 -11.62 -14.73
C TYR A 184 0.48 -10.11 -14.39
N SER A 185 1.58 -9.40 -14.64
CA SER A 185 1.68 -7.94 -14.46
C SER A 185 1.30 -7.22 -15.74
N LEU A 186 0.03 -6.92 -15.87
CA LEU A 186 -0.59 -6.31 -17.04
C LEU A 186 -0.27 -4.81 -17.13
N SER A 187 -0.04 -4.30 -18.33
CA SER A 187 0.08 -2.86 -18.60
C SER A 187 -1.26 -2.15 -18.36
N PHE A 188 -1.21 -0.82 -18.25
CA PHE A 188 -2.43 -0.03 -18.03
C PHE A 188 -3.47 -0.26 -19.13
N GLU A 189 -3.06 -0.33 -20.37
CA GLU A 189 -3.93 -0.54 -21.54
C GLU A 189 -4.59 -1.93 -21.52
N GLU A 190 -3.88 -2.94 -20.99
CA GLU A 190 -4.40 -4.31 -20.92
C GLU A 190 -5.43 -4.50 -19.81
N PHE A 191 -5.22 -3.87 -18.63
CA PHE A 191 -6.10 -4.15 -17.49
C PHE A 191 -7.23 -3.14 -17.28
N TYR A 192 -7.05 -1.86 -17.68
CA TYR A 192 -7.81 -0.75 -17.10
C TYR A 192 -9.32 -0.84 -17.31
N GLU A 193 -9.79 -1.07 -18.55
CA GLU A 193 -11.24 -1.07 -18.82
C GLU A 193 -11.94 -2.25 -18.14
N ASN A 194 -11.37 -3.45 -18.19
CA ASN A 194 -11.92 -4.62 -17.50
C ASN A 194 -11.95 -4.41 -15.96
N TYR A 195 -10.86 -3.90 -15.41
CA TYR A 195 -10.77 -3.60 -13.98
C TYR A 195 -11.79 -2.56 -13.55
N LYS A 196 -11.95 -1.49 -14.31
CA LYS A 196 -12.88 -0.39 -14.03
C LYS A 196 -14.35 -0.88 -14.00
N GLU A 197 -14.75 -1.72 -14.95
CA GLU A 197 -16.11 -2.30 -14.96
C GLU A 197 -16.32 -3.22 -13.75
N ARG A 198 -15.36 -4.08 -13.48
CA ARG A 198 -15.38 -4.99 -12.32
C ARG A 198 -15.42 -4.21 -10.99
N TYR A 199 -14.62 -3.17 -10.87
CA TYR A 199 -14.62 -2.29 -9.70
C TYR A 199 -16.00 -1.68 -9.42
N LYS A 200 -16.72 -1.22 -10.46
CA LYS A 200 -18.07 -0.66 -10.33
C LYS A 200 -19.05 -1.70 -9.75
N ILE A 201 -19.02 -2.92 -10.27
CA ILE A 201 -19.90 -4.01 -9.83
C ILE A 201 -19.62 -4.33 -8.34
N ILE A 202 -18.36 -4.57 -7.99
CA ILE A 202 -17.96 -4.94 -6.63
C ILE A 202 -18.22 -3.79 -5.64
N LYS A 203 -17.97 -2.55 -6.06
CA LYS A 203 -18.28 -1.38 -5.24
C LYS A 203 -19.78 -1.29 -4.96
N HIS A 204 -20.63 -1.47 -5.98
CA HIS A 204 -22.08 -1.48 -5.82
C HIS A 204 -22.55 -2.56 -4.85
N GLN A 205 -22.00 -3.78 -4.97
CA GLN A 205 -22.31 -4.88 -4.05
C GLN A 205 -21.92 -4.54 -2.59
N ARG A 206 -20.74 -3.93 -2.38
CA ARG A 206 -20.31 -3.47 -1.04
C ARG A 206 -21.20 -2.36 -0.48
N ASP A 207 -21.65 -1.45 -1.33
CA ASP A 207 -22.52 -0.36 -0.90
C ASP A 207 -23.91 -0.89 -0.50
N ILE A 208 -24.44 -1.90 -1.20
CA ILE A 208 -25.66 -2.61 -0.82
C ILE A 208 -25.47 -3.33 0.52
N ALA A 209 -24.41 -4.14 0.67
CA ALA A 209 -24.15 -4.86 1.90
C ALA A 209 -24.04 -3.93 3.12
N LYS A 210 -23.38 -2.79 2.98
CA LYS A 210 -23.31 -1.77 4.04
C LYS A 210 -24.68 -1.18 4.40
N GLN A 211 -25.57 -1.01 3.42
CA GLN A 211 -26.92 -0.52 3.68
C GLN A 211 -27.75 -1.56 4.43
N GLU A 212 -27.63 -2.82 4.08
CA GLU A 212 -28.29 -3.93 4.79
C GLU A 212 -27.81 -4.04 6.22
N ASP A 213 -26.49 -3.95 6.48
CA ASP A 213 -25.93 -3.92 7.84
C ASP A 213 -26.47 -2.74 8.67
N ILE A 214 -26.58 -1.56 8.07
CA ILE A 214 -27.15 -0.37 8.73
C ILE A 214 -28.63 -0.57 9.04
N ILE A 215 -29.40 -1.15 8.12
CA ILE A 215 -30.82 -1.44 8.31
C ILE A 215 -30.97 -2.48 9.42
N PHE A 216 -30.20 -3.56 9.39
CA PHE A 216 -30.19 -4.58 10.42
C PHE A 216 -29.86 -3.99 11.80
N PHE A 217 -28.82 -3.15 11.88
CA PHE A 217 -28.40 -2.48 13.12
C PHE A 217 -29.51 -1.54 13.66
N LYS A 218 -30.17 -0.78 12.78
CA LYS A 218 -31.30 0.07 13.16
C LYS A 218 -32.53 -0.69 13.62
N LEU A 219 -32.82 -1.84 13.01
CA LEU A 219 -33.96 -2.67 13.35
C LEU A 219 -33.74 -3.49 14.65
N VAL A 220 -32.52 -3.96 14.88
CA VAL A 220 -32.19 -4.85 16.01
C VAL A 220 -31.80 -4.08 17.28
N ILE A 221 -31.18 -2.90 17.15
CA ILE A 221 -30.63 -2.16 18.30
C ILE A 221 -31.51 -1.00 18.76
N ASN A 222 -32.49 -0.58 17.96
CA ASN A 222 -33.42 0.47 18.38
C ASN A 222 -34.78 -0.11 18.81
N PRO A 223 -35.00 -0.40 20.09
CA PRO A 223 -36.22 -1.04 20.59
C PRO A 223 -37.47 -0.15 20.50
N THR A 224 -37.33 1.13 20.16
CA THR A 224 -38.46 2.04 20.00
C THR A 224 -39.29 1.81 18.71
N CYS A 225 -38.79 1.01 17.78
CA CYS A 225 -39.57 0.62 16.57
C CYS A 225 -40.54 -0.55 16.79
N ILE A 226 -40.48 -1.23 17.95
CA ILE A 226 -41.30 -2.41 18.25
C ILE A 226 -42.73 -2.03 18.65
N LEU A 227 -43.04 -0.76 18.92
CA LEU A 227 -44.36 -0.30 19.37
C LEU A 227 -45.35 0.07 18.27
N LEU A 228 -44.99 -0.06 16.99
CA LEU A 228 -45.91 0.17 15.87
C LEU A 228 -46.12 -1.14 15.08
N GLY A 229 -46.86 -2.07 15.69
CA GLY A 229 -47.74 -3.05 15.09
C GLY A 229 -47.43 -3.67 13.72
N CYS A 230 -46.21 -4.09 13.44
CA CYS A 230 -45.89 -4.95 12.30
C CYS A 230 -45.38 -6.32 12.78
N ASN A 231 -46.31 -7.29 12.78
CA ASN A 231 -46.00 -8.72 12.89
C ASN A 231 -45.22 -9.15 11.60
N LEU A 232 -43.91 -9.08 11.61
CA LEU A 232 -43.06 -9.72 10.61
C LEU A 232 -42.28 -10.82 11.31
N TYR A 233 -42.76 -12.06 11.18
CA TYR A 233 -42.01 -13.26 11.42
C TYR A 233 -40.88 -13.34 10.40
N PHE A 234 -39.65 -12.94 10.75
CA PHE A 234 -38.45 -13.32 10.05
C PHE A 234 -37.81 -14.51 10.73
N SER A 235 -37.79 -15.63 10.03
CA SER A 235 -37.22 -16.88 10.50
C SER A 235 -35.70 -16.77 10.63
N ILE A 236 -35.17 -17.49 11.61
CA ILE A 236 -33.77 -17.55 12.10
C ILE A 236 -32.78 -18.16 11.07
N GLU A 237 -33.04 -18.15 9.77
CA GLU A 237 -32.15 -18.76 8.78
C GLU A 237 -31.08 -17.81 8.20
N VAL A 238 -31.12 -16.51 8.49
CA VAL A 238 -30.15 -15.54 7.95
C VAL A 238 -28.79 -15.56 8.66
N THR A 239 -28.72 -16.10 9.88
CA THR A 239 -27.48 -16.13 10.67
C THR A 239 -26.45 -17.16 10.19
N SER A 240 -26.86 -18.14 9.38
CA SER A 240 -25.93 -19.16 8.87
C SER A 240 -25.20 -18.74 7.57
N LEU A 241 -25.73 -17.76 6.83
CA LEU A 241 -25.14 -17.33 5.56
C LEU A 241 -24.05 -16.28 5.74
N CYS A 242 -24.12 -15.45 6.80
CA CYS A 242 -23.09 -14.42 7.05
C CYS A 242 -21.77 -14.96 7.60
N LEU A 243 -21.76 -16.16 8.20
CA LEU A 243 -20.54 -16.78 8.75
C LEU A 243 -19.69 -17.54 7.72
N ALA A 244 -20.20 -17.74 6.51
CA ALA A 244 -19.50 -18.44 5.43
C ALA A 244 -18.67 -17.51 4.52
N ILE A 245 -18.80 -16.19 4.66
CA ILE A 245 -18.12 -15.19 3.82
C ILE A 245 -16.86 -14.61 4.51
N PHE A 246 -16.64 -14.94 5.80
CA PHE A 246 -15.49 -14.47 6.60
C PHE A 246 -14.59 -15.60 7.12
N ARG A 247 -14.44 -16.68 6.33
CA ARG A 247 -13.37 -17.65 6.55
C ARG A 247 -12.43 -17.70 5.36
#